data_fb5bfd6fa8de93566547fb4fd365199d
#
_entry.id   fb5bfd6fa8de93566547fb4fd365199d
#
_cell.length_a   1.000
_cell.length_b   1.000
_cell.length_c   1.000
_cell.angle_alpha   90.00
_cell.angle_beta   90.00
_cell.angle_gamma   90.00
#
_symmetry.space_group_name_H-M   'P 1'
#
loop_
_entity.id
_entity.type
_entity.pdbx_description
1 polymer ?
#
loop_
_entity_poly.entity_id
_entity_poly.type
_entity_poly.pdbx_seq_one_letter_code
_entity_poly.pdbx_strand_id
1 'polypeptide(L)'
;MEKRVLLVEDDASLARSVSEGLTDEGFTVAHAADGVAAREALRAGEWDLVILDWWLPGRDGLQVLEGHRREGGTTPVLFLTARDAVSDRVRGLDGGADDYLCKPFAFDELLARARALIRRGRPVEVMTLSYRDVRVDLAAQKAERAGHPLDLTAKELALLIFFLRHPEEVLSRARIYGHVWGEDYDFVSNTLEVHIKELRRALEARGPRLIQTVRGRGYLLGDPPPPTAGEDP
;
A
#
# COMPACT_ATOMS: atom_id res chain seq x y z
N MET A 1 -4.79 13.51 5.06
CA MET A 1 -3.58 14.13 5.68
C MET A 1 -2.64 14.53 4.56
N GLU A 2 -2.14 15.76 4.57
CA GLU A 2 -1.12 16.22 3.64
C GLU A 2 0.18 15.44 3.85
N LYS A 3 0.81 15.04 2.75
CA LYS A 3 2.07 14.28 2.75
C LYS A 3 3.25 15.23 2.77
N ARG A 4 4.13 15.06 3.76
CA ARG A 4 5.29 15.92 3.98
C ARG A 4 6.54 15.31 3.37
N VAL A 5 7.16 16.04 2.45
CA VAL A 5 8.41 15.65 1.77
C VAL A 5 9.52 16.61 2.15
N LEU A 6 10.66 16.08 2.60
CA LEU A 6 11.90 16.84 2.74
C LEU A 6 12.72 16.66 1.46
N LEU A 7 12.91 17.72 0.71
CA LEU A 7 13.82 17.76 -0.44
C LEU A 7 15.17 18.33 -0.02
N VAL A 8 16.24 17.56 -0.24
CA VAL A 8 17.62 17.96 0.05
C VAL A 8 18.39 18.03 -1.26
N GLU A 9 18.65 19.24 -1.73
CA GLU A 9 19.23 19.52 -3.04
C GLU A 9 19.93 20.88 -2.99
N ASP A 10 21.18 20.98 -3.43
CA ASP A 10 21.95 22.23 -3.42
C ASP A 10 21.76 23.06 -4.70
N ASP A 11 21.37 22.44 -5.82
CA ASP A 11 20.98 23.18 -7.03
C ASP A 11 19.63 23.86 -6.82
N ALA A 12 19.65 25.18 -6.63
CA ALA A 12 18.46 25.97 -6.38
C ALA A 12 17.41 25.92 -7.51
N SER A 13 17.83 25.70 -8.77
CA SER A 13 16.94 25.59 -9.91
C SER A 13 16.20 24.27 -9.92
N LEU A 14 16.92 23.18 -9.72
CA LEU A 14 16.35 21.85 -9.61
C LEU A 14 15.45 21.74 -8.37
N ALA A 15 15.91 22.23 -7.23
CA ALA A 15 15.14 22.26 -5.99
C ALA A 15 13.80 22.97 -6.16
N ARG A 16 13.80 24.12 -6.83
CA ARG A 16 12.58 24.88 -7.11
C ARG A 16 11.63 24.09 -8.00
N SER A 17 12.11 23.59 -9.15
CA SER A 17 11.27 22.84 -10.09
C SER A 17 10.66 21.60 -9.45
N VAL A 18 11.45 20.86 -8.67
CA VAL A 18 10.95 19.65 -7.96
C VAL A 18 9.95 20.04 -6.87
N SER A 19 10.24 21.10 -6.10
CA SER A 19 9.32 21.55 -5.04
C SER A 19 7.98 22.02 -5.58
N GLU A 20 8.00 22.83 -6.65
CA GLU A 20 6.78 23.31 -7.32
C GLU A 20 5.97 22.13 -7.85
N GLY A 21 6.59 21.22 -8.61
CA GLY A 21 5.89 20.06 -9.15
C GLY A 21 5.29 19.15 -8.07
N LEU A 22 6.01 18.89 -6.98
CA LEU A 22 5.47 18.10 -5.86
C LEU A 22 4.34 18.84 -5.14
N THR A 23 4.43 20.16 -5.00
CA THR A 23 3.37 20.97 -4.38
C THR A 23 2.10 20.96 -5.23
N ASP A 24 2.21 21.05 -6.55
CA ASP A 24 1.08 20.94 -7.48
C ASP A 24 0.39 19.56 -7.39
N GLU A 25 1.15 18.52 -7.04
CA GLU A 25 0.66 17.16 -6.82
C GLU A 25 0.13 16.91 -5.39
N GLY A 26 0.03 17.97 -4.58
CA GLY A 26 -0.59 17.95 -3.25
C GLY A 26 0.33 17.54 -2.10
N PHE A 27 1.66 17.62 -2.28
CA PHE A 27 2.62 17.40 -1.20
C PHE A 27 2.95 18.71 -0.49
N THR A 28 3.23 18.64 0.80
CA THR A 28 3.86 19.73 1.56
C THR A 28 5.36 19.52 1.52
N VAL A 29 6.09 20.41 0.84
CA VAL A 29 7.53 20.29 0.62
C VAL A 29 8.30 21.26 1.49
N ALA A 30 9.30 20.76 2.23
CA ALA A 30 10.35 21.58 2.81
C ALA A 30 11.67 21.33 2.08
N HIS A 31 12.46 22.36 1.91
CA HIS A 31 13.76 22.30 1.21
C HIS A 31 14.91 22.56 2.17
N ALA A 32 15.95 21.74 2.04
CA ALA A 32 17.25 21.92 2.69
C ALA A 32 18.34 21.97 1.61
N ALA A 33 19.20 22.97 1.63
CA ALA A 33 20.22 23.18 0.59
C ALA A 33 21.54 22.45 0.87
N ASP A 34 21.70 21.84 2.06
CA ASP A 34 22.91 21.13 2.45
C ASP A 34 22.64 20.06 3.51
N GLY A 35 23.66 19.25 3.80
CA GLY A 35 23.55 18.15 4.75
C GLY A 35 23.37 18.58 6.22
N VAL A 36 23.72 19.79 6.61
CA VAL A 36 23.52 20.32 7.96
C VAL A 36 22.06 20.69 8.15
N ALA A 37 21.52 21.49 7.23
CA ALA A 37 20.11 21.86 7.22
C ALA A 37 19.20 20.60 7.11
N ALA A 38 19.60 19.63 6.30
CA ALA A 38 18.88 18.34 6.20
C ALA A 38 18.78 17.60 7.53
N ARG A 39 19.88 17.51 8.28
CA ARG A 39 19.87 16.85 9.61
C ARG A 39 19.02 17.61 10.63
N GLU A 40 19.07 18.94 10.60
CA GLU A 40 18.21 19.74 11.49
C GLU A 40 16.74 19.54 11.15
N ALA A 41 16.38 19.57 9.86
CA ALA A 41 15.01 19.31 9.40
C ALA A 41 14.52 17.90 9.76
N LEU A 42 15.37 16.89 9.61
CA LEU A 42 15.05 15.50 9.98
C LEU A 42 14.79 15.32 11.48
N ARG A 43 15.46 16.08 12.33
CA ARG A 43 15.25 16.06 13.79
C ARG A 43 14.05 16.87 14.24
N ALA A 44 13.75 17.95 13.53
CA ALA A 44 12.70 18.91 13.91
C ALA A 44 11.29 18.48 13.47
N GLY A 45 11.16 17.52 12.55
CA GLY A 45 9.87 17.18 11.97
C GLY A 45 9.72 15.71 11.59
N GLU A 46 8.46 15.31 11.43
CA GLU A 46 8.10 14.02 10.84
C GLU A 46 7.91 14.18 9.32
N TRP A 47 8.48 13.25 8.57
CA TRP A 47 8.46 13.25 7.10
C TRP A 47 7.92 11.94 6.57
N ASP A 48 7.08 12.01 5.53
CA ASP A 48 6.59 10.82 4.82
C ASP A 48 7.63 10.32 3.79
N LEU A 49 8.53 11.21 3.33
CA LEU A 49 9.61 10.90 2.39
C LEU A 49 10.73 11.91 2.51
N VAL A 50 11.96 11.47 2.33
CA VAL A 50 13.13 12.31 2.06
C VAL A 50 13.60 12.06 0.62
N ILE A 51 13.71 13.12 -0.18
CA ILE A 51 14.38 13.09 -1.48
C ILE A 51 15.75 13.73 -1.25
N LEU A 52 16.82 13.00 -1.46
CA LEU A 52 18.16 13.37 -1.01
C LEU A 52 19.16 13.30 -2.16
N ASP A 53 19.78 14.42 -2.48
CA ASP A 53 20.91 14.37 -3.38
C ASP A 53 22.09 13.64 -2.74
N TRP A 54 22.75 12.83 -3.55
CA TRP A 54 23.97 12.13 -3.16
C TRP A 54 25.11 13.10 -2.85
N TRP A 55 25.30 14.09 -3.74
CA TRP A 55 26.39 15.06 -3.65
C TRP A 55 25.91 16.40 -3.09
N LEU A 56 26.21 16.66 -1.84
CA LEU A 56 25.87 17.89 -1.13
C LEU A 56 27.13 18.64 -0.69
N PRO A 57 27.15 19.98 -0.71
CA PRO A 57 28.24 20.75 -0.16
C PRO A 57 28.54 20.39 1.31
N GLY A 58 29.78 20.10 1.61
CA GLY A 58 30.26 19.89 2.98
C GLY A 58 29.92 18.56 3.63
N ARG A 59 28.93 17.80 3.12
CA ARG A 59 28.59 16.44 3.57
C ARG A 59 28.00 15.63 2.43
N ASP A 60 28.43 14.38 2.33
CA ASP A 60 27.83 13.38 1.45
C ASP A 60 26.40 13.05 1.93
N GLY A 61 25.43 12.98 1.02
CA GLY A 61 24.07 12.57 1.31
C GLY A 61 23.99 11.22 2.04
N LEU A 62 24.93 10.30 1.74
CA LEU A 62 25.06 9.04 2.47
C LEU A 62 25.30 9.25 3.97
N GLN A 63 26.13 10.22 4.35
CA GLN A 63 26.37 10.53 5.76
C GLN A 63 25.14 11.10 6.46
N VAL A 64 24.29 11.82 5.72
CA VAL A 64 22.99 12.29 6.23
C VAL A 64 22.07 11.12 6.50
N LEU A 65 21.94 10.19 5.55
CA LEU A 65 21.14 8.97 5.69
C LEU A 65 21.63 8.09 6.85
N GLU A 66 22.93 7.77 6.90
CA GLU A 66 23.51 6.96 7.97
C GLU A 66 23.28 7.59 9.35
N GLY A 67 23.41 8.93 9.44
CA GLY A 67 23.12 9.67 10.66
C GLY A 67 21.66 9.51 11.07
N HIS A 68 20.73 9.68 10.13
CA HIS A 68 19.30 9.51 10.36
C HIS A 68 18.95 8.07 10.82
N ARG A 69 19.50 7.06 10.15
CA ARG A 69 19.27 5.64 10.52
C ARG A 69 19.87 5.29 11.89
N ARG A 70 21.05 5.82 12.21
CA ARG A 70 21.70 5.61 13.53
C ARG A 70 20.91 6.24 14.67
N GLU A 71 20.20 7.34 14.41
CA GLU A 71 19.30 8.01 15.35
C GLU A 71 17.91 7.32 15.42
N GLY A 72 17.72 6.18 14.73
CA GLY A 72 16.47 5.41 14.74
C GLY A 72 15.42 5.87 13.72
N GLY A 73 15.79 6.78 12.83
CA GLY A 73 14.90 7.28 11.79
C GLY A 73 14.56 6.21 10.75
N THR A 74 13.27 6.05 10.46
CA THR A 74 12.73 5.05 9.53
C THR A 74 12.08 5.67 8.30
N THR A 75 12.12 7.00 8.15
CA THR A 75 11.57 7.72 7.01
C THR A 75 12.15 7.16 5.70
N PRO A 76 11.34 6.82 4.70
CA PRO A 76 11.83 6.39 3.39
C PRO A 76 12.72 7.46 2.74
N VAL A 77 13.79 7.01 2.09
CA VAL A 77 14.74 7.90 1.41
C VAL A 77 14.88 7.50 -0.06
N LEU A 78 14.60 8.46 -0.95
CA LEU A 78 14.87 8.40 -2.38
C LEU A 78 16.14 9.19 -2.67
N PHE A 79 17.22 8.52 -3.09
CA PHE A 79 18.42 9.21 -3.54
C PHE A 79 18.29 9.75 -4.96
N LEU A 80 18.76 10.98 -5.17
CA LEU A 80 19.07 11.52 -6.48
C LEU A 80 20.57 11.34 -6.73
N THR A 81 20.97 10.77 -7.87
CA THR A 81 22.38 10.45 -8.14
C THR A 81 22.74 10.71 -9.59
N ALA A 82 24.00 11.06 -9.86
CA ALA A 82 24.54 11.12 -11.21
C ALA A 82 24.72 9.70 -11.81
N ARG A 83 24.62 9.58 -13.14
CA ARG A 83 24.50 8.33 -13.91
C ARG A 83 25.67 7.33 -13.76
N ASP A 84 26.85 7.75 -13.29
CA ASP A 84 28.09 6.97 -13.36
C ASP A 84 28.41 6.15 -12.11
N ALA A 85 27.52 6.13 -11.11
CA ALA A 85 27.78 5.54 -9.80
C ALA A 85 27.12 4.16 -9.61
N VAL A 86 27.50 3.14 -10.40
CA VAL A 86 27.14 1.74 -10.07
C VAL A 86 27.75 1.34 -8.73
N SER A 87 28.96 1.81 -8.42
CA SER A 87 29.61 1.63 -7.11
C SER A 87 28.86 2.33 -5.97
N ASP A 88 28.27 3.48 -6.24
CA ASP A 88 27.55 4.27 -5.24
C ASP A 88 26.17 3.70 -4.96
N ARG A 89 25.52 3.08 -5.96
CA ARG A 89 24.25 2.35 -5.76
C ARG A 89 24.37 1.17 -4.80
N VAL A 90 25.47 0.41 -4.90
CA VAL A 90 25.75 -0.70 -3.98
C VAL A 90 25.99 -0.17 -2.57
N ARG A 91 26.81 0.89 -2.42
CA ARG A 91 27.09 1.52 -1.13
C ARG A 91 25.84 2.13 -0.46
N GLY A 92 24.95 2.70 -1.24
CA GLY A 92 23.72 3.32 -0.71
C GLY A 92 22.67 2.28 -0.31
N LEU A 93 22.54 1.15 -1.01
CA LEU A 93 21.69 0.03 -0.60
C LEU A 93 22.16 -0.54 0.75
N ASP A 94 23.46 -0.71 0.92
CA ASP A 94 24.06 -1.11 2.19
C ASP A 94 23.90 -0.03 3.27
N GLY A 95 23.80 1.26 2.87
CA GLY A 95 23.56 2.41 3.74
C GLY A 95 22.10 2.61 4.18
N GLY A 96 21.15 1.80 3.68
CA GLY A 96 19.75 1.83 4.09
C GLY A 96 18.86 2.80 3.30
N ALA A 97 19.21 3.13 2.05
CA ALA A 97 18.33 3.83 1.12
C ALA A 97 17.21 2.90 0.62
N ASP A 98 16.06 3.47 0.31
CA ASP A 98 14.87 2.70 -0.08
C ASP A 98 14.67 2.67 -1.61
N ASP A 99 15.19 3.67 -2.36
CA ASP A 99 15.21 3.70 -3.83
C ASP A 99 16.19 4.76 -4.35
N TYR A 100 16.45 4.75 -5.67
CA TYR A 100 17.36 5.66 -6.39
C TYR A 100 16.71 6.17 -7.66
N LEU A 101 17.06 7.42 -8.02
CA LEU A 101 16.70 8.04 -9.28
C LEU A 101 17.93 8.73 -9.88
N CYS A 102 18.27 8.35 -11.12
CA CYS A 102 19.43 8.91 -11.81
C CYS A 102 19.11 10.28 -12.44
N LYS A 103 19.97 11.25 -12.22
CA LYS A 103 19.95 12.56 -12.93
C LYS A 103 20.57 12.40 -14.34
N PRO A 104 19.98 12.98 -15.40
CA PRO A 104 18.71 13.70 -15.43
C PRO A 104 17.52 12.74 -15.42
N PHE A 105 16.42 13.11 -14.77
CA PHE A 105 15.20 12.34 -14.64
C PHE A 105 13.98 13.07 -15.16
N ALA A 106 12.95 12.34 -15.54
CA ALA A 106 11.62 12.88 -15.77
C ALA A 106 10.89 13.10 -14.43
N PHE A 107 10.16 14.21 -14.31
CA PHE A 107 9.39 14.49 -13.07
C PHE A 107 8.37 13.40 -12.77
N ASP A 108 7.70 12.85 -13.80
CA ASP A 108 6.73 11.74 -13.64
C ASP A 108 7.38 10.49 -13.02
N GLU A 109 8.65 10.21 -13.33
CA GLU A 109 9.38 9.10 -12.70
C GLU A 109 9.66 9.37 -11.23
N LEU A 110 10.13 10.56 -10.90
CA LEU A 110 10.32 10.99 -9.52
C LEU A 110 9.03 10.88 -8.72
N LEU A 111 7.93 11.39 -9.26
CA LEU A 111 6.61 11.37 -8.63
C LEU A 111 6.10 9.93 -8.40
N ALA A 112 6.26 9.05 -9.39
CA ALA A 112 5.87 7.65 -9.27
C ALA A 112 6.65 6.92 -8.16
N ARG A 113 7.98 7.15 -8.07
CA ARG A 113 8.84 6.59 -7.03
C ARG A 113 8.52 7.17 -5.65
N ALA A 114 8.34 8.49 -5.55
CA ALA A 114 7.94 9.16 -4.31
C ALA A 114 6.64 8.57 -3.75
N ARG A 115 5.61 8.44 -4.58
CA ARG A 115 4.33 7.82 -4.20
C ARG A 115 4.49 6.35 -3.76
N ALA A 116 5.35 5.60 -4.44
CA ALA A 116 5.62 4.20 -4.08
C ALA A 116 6.32 4.08 -2.72
N LEU A 117 7.30 4.95 -2.45
CA LEU A 117 8.03 4.96 -1.19
C LEU A 117 7.17 5.43 -0.01
N ILE A 118 6.40 6.50 -0.18
CA ILE A 118 5.45 6.97 0.85
C ILE A 118 4.45 5.87 1.21
N ARG A 119 3.99 5.10 0.23
CA ARG A 119 3.12 3.95 0.47
C ARG A 119 3.82 2.85 1.27
N ARG A 120 5.12 2.59 1.04
CA ARG A 120 5.94 1.59 1.76
C ARG A 120 6.40 2.08 3.13
N GLY A 121 6.76 3.36 3.26
CA GLY A 121 7.31 3.96 4.49
C GLY A 121 6.28 4.28 5.56
N ARG A 122 5.03 4.20 5.27
CA ARG A 122 4.07 4.06 6.36
C ARG A 122 4.42 2.75 7.05
N PRO A 123 4.49 2.72 8.43
CA PRO A 123 4.24 1.47 9.11
C PRO A 123 2.98 0.98 8.40
N VAL A 124 3.05 -0.19 7.79
CA VAL A 124 1.90 -0.76 7.11
C VAL A 124 0.77 -0.50 8.10
N GLU A 125 -0.06 0.55 7.89
CA GLU A 125 -1.44 0.38 8.24
C GLU A 125 -1.68 -0.94 7.54
N VAL A 126 -1.61 -1.98 8.31
CA VAL A 126 -1.81 -3.33 7.84
C VAL A 126 -3.11 -3.13 7.10
N MET A 127 -3.04 -3.10 5.75
CA MET A 127 -4.27 -2.98 4.97
C MET A 127 -4.99 -4.27 5.25
N THR A 128 -5.38 -4.38 6.51
CA THR A 128 -6.07 -5.51 7.07
C THR A 128 -7.54 -5.18 6.94
N LEU A 129 -8.17 -5.89 6.07
CA LEU A 129 -9.61 -5.95 6.13
C LEU A 129 -9.98 -6.93 7.24
N SER A 130 -10.93 -6.56 8.08
CA SER A 130 -11.40 -7.44 9.14
C SER A 130 -12.93 -7.38 9.26
N TYR A 131 -13.51 -8.52 9.56
CA TYR A 131 -14.91 -8.65 9.93
C TYR A 131 -15.04 -9.77 10.96
N ARG A 132 -15.50 -9.43 12.18
CA ARG A 132 -15.52 -10.34 13.33
C ARG A 132 -14.14 -10.93 13.61
N ASP A 133 -14.02 -12.27 13.52
CA ASP A 133 -12.81 -13.04 13.77
C ASP A 133 -11.97 -13.32 12.52
N VAL A 134 -12.38 -12.78 11.35
CA VAL A 134 -11.67 -12.91 10.07
C VAL A 134 -10.80 -11.67 9.82
N ARG A 135 -9.56 -11.89 9.40
CA ARG A 135 -8.61 -10.84 8.99
C ARG A 135 -7.92 -11.23 7.71
N VAL A 136 -7.68 -10.24 6.85
CA VAL A 136 -6.89 -10.40 5.63
C VAL A 136 -5.84 -9.30 5.58
N ASP A 137 -4.58 -9.69 5.53
CA ASP A 137 -3.46 -8.82 5.21
C ASP A 137 -3.36 -8.69 3.69
N LEU A 138 -3.72 -7.50 3.16
CA LEU A 138 -3.73 -7.24 1.72
C LEU A 138 -2.31 -7.14 1.13
N ALA A 139 -1.33 -6.74 1.94
CA ALA A 139 0.06 -6.64 1.50
C ALA A 139 0.71 -8.02 1.41
N ALA A 140 0.52 -8.85 2.44
CA ALA A 140 1.03 -10.22 2.48
C ALA A 140 0.17 -11.21 1.65
N GLN A 141 -1.02 -10.82 1.18
CA GLN A 141 -2.00 -11.69 0.51
C GLN A 141 -2.32 -12.94 1.36
N LYS A 142 -2.51 -12.75 2.66
CA LYS A 142 -2.79 -13.81 3.63
C LYS A 142 -4.07 -13.53 4.39
N ALA A 143 -4.81 -14.59 4.66
CA ALA A 143 -6.03 -14.55 5.45
C ALA A 143 -5.90 -15.42 6.69
N GLU A 144 -6.56 -15.01 7.77
CA GLU A 144 -6.69 -15.78 9.00
C GLU A 144 -8.12 -15.69 9.57
N ARG A 145 -8.51 -16.69 10.33
CA ARG A 145 -9.73 -16.67 11.13
C ARG A 145 -9.44 -17.14 12.55
N ALA A 146 -9.88 -16.37 13.54
CA ALA A 146 -9.62 -16.64 14.96
C ALA A 146 -8.11 -16.87 15.25
N GLY A 147 -7.21 -16.14 14.56
CA GLY A 147 -5.76 -16.27 14.69
C GLY A 147 -5.14 -17.49 13.96
N HIS A 148 -5.92 -18.25 13.22
CA HIS A 148 -5.44 -19.40 12.44
C HIS A 148 -5.39 -19.06 10.95
N PRO A 149 -4.27 -19.32 10.26
CA PRO A 149 -4.17 -19.07 8.83
C PRO A 149 -5.17 -19.90 8.03
N LEU A 150 -5.73 -19.28 6.98
CA LEU A 150 -6.60 -19.92 6.01
C LEU A 150 -5.81 -20.23 4.76
N ASP A 151 -5.89 -21.46 4.28
CA ASP A 151 -5.31 -21.87 3.00
C ASP A 151 -6.35 -21.64 1.91
N LEU A 152 -6.19 -20.52 1.19
CA LEU A 152 -7.10 -20.04 0.16
C LEU A 152 -6.37 -19.93 -1.18
N THR A 153 -7.03 -20.34 -2.25
CA THR A 153 -6.59 -20.03 -3.61
C THR A 153 -6.70 -18.52 -3.89
N ALA A 154 -6.01 -18.02 -4.92
CA ALA A 154 -6.06 -16.61 -5.29
C ALA A 154 -7.49 -16.10 -5.54
N LYS A 155 -8.37 -16.93 -6.12
CA LYS A 155 -9.79 -16.56 -6.35
C LYS A 155 -10.63 -16.55 -5.08
N GLU A 156 -10.41 -17.49 -4.16
CA GLU A 156 -11.07 -17.51 -2.86
C GLU A 156 -10.63 -16.32 -1.99
N LEU A 157 -9.34 -15.98 -2.02
CA LEU A 157 -8.83 -14.79 -1.34
C LEU A 157 -9.44 -13.50 -1.93
N ALA A 158 -9.51 -13.38 -3.26
CA ALA A 158 -10.15 -12.24 -3.91
C ALA A 158 -11.64 -12.12 -3.56
N LEU A 159 -12.36 -13.23 -3.50
CA LEU A 159 -13.74 -13.29 -3.01
C LEU A 159 -13.84 -12.81 -1.56
N LEU A 160 -13.00 -13.32 -0.68
CA LEU A 160 -12.99 -12.93 0.74
C LEU A 160 -12.71 -11.43 0.88
N ILE A 161 -11.73 -10.89 0.17
CA ILE A 161 -11.41 -9.46 0.14
C ILE A 161 -12.62 -8.65 -0.32
N PHE A 162 -13.31 -9.11 -1.36
CA PHE A 162 -14.48 -8.41 -1.88
C PHE A 162 -15.63 -8.39 -0.87
N PHE A 163 -15.91 -9.50 -0.20
CA PHE A 163 -16.87 -9.56 0.88
C PHE A 163 -16.50 -8.68 2.08
N LEU A 164 -15.23 -8.66 2.48
CA LEU A 164 -14.74 -7.84 3.60
C LEU A 164 -14.79 -6.33 3.32
N ARG A 165 -14.82 -5.94 2.05
CA ARG A 165 -15.04 -4.53 1.66
C ARG A 165 -16.51 -4.12 1.67
N HIS A 166 -17.41 -5.10 1.70
CA HIS A 166 -18.86 -4.91 1.65
C HIS A 166 -19.57 -5.75 2.72
N PRO A 167 -19.19 -5.60 4.02
CA PRO A 167 -19.83 -6.35 5.09
C PRO A 167 -21.30 -5.95 5.20
N GLU A 168 -22.16 -6.89 5.56
CA GLU A 168 -23.60 -6.71 5.74
C GLU A 168 -24.37 -6.26 4.46
N GLU A 169 -23.69 -6.26 3.30
CA GLU A 169 -24.29 -5.92 2.01
C GLU A 169 -24.60 -7.18 1.19
N VAL A 170 -25.78 -7.26 0.59
CA VAL A 170 -26.12 -8.34 -0.34
C VAL A 170 -25.47 -8.08 -1.69
N LEU A 171 -24.49 -8.88 -2.05
CA LEU A 171 -23.78 -8.79 -3.31
C LEU A 171 -24.43 -9.69 -4.36
N SER A 172 -24.86 -9.13 -5.47
CA SER A 172 -25.43 -9.89 -6.58
C SER A 172 -24.34 -10.75 -7.25
N ARG A 173 -24.75 -11.88 -7.87
CA ARG A 173 -23.83 -12.73 -8.64
C ARG A 173 -23.07 -11.97 -9.70
N ALA A 174 -23.77 -11.13 -10.47
CA ALA A 174 -23.14 -10.32 -11.52
C ALA A 174 -22.06 -9.40 -10.97
N ARG A 175 -22.31 -8.74 -9.83
CA ARG A 175 -21.33 -7.85 -9.19
C ARG A 175 -20.11 -8.62 -8.69
N ILE A 176 -20.29 -9.81 -8.12
CA ILE A 176 -19.19 -10.67 -7.69
C ILE A 176 -18.38 -11.15 -8.89
N TYR A 177 -19.03 -11.61 -9.95
CA TYR A 177 -18.35 -12.05 -11.17
C TYR A 177 -17.52 -10.93 -11.79
N GLY A 178 -18.11 -9.75 -12.03
CA GLY A 178 -17.41 -8.60 -12.61
C GLY A 178 -16.18 -8.20 -11.80
N HIS A 179 -16.26 -8.23 -10.46
CA HIS A 179 -15.14 -7.85 -9.60
C HIS A 179 -14.03 -8.92 -9.55
N VAL A 180 -14.35 -10.22 -9.50
CA VAL A 180 -13.37 -11.29 -9.25
C VAL A 180 -12.84 -11.92 -10.54
N TRP A 181 -13.64 -11.96 -11.61
CA TRP A 181 -13.27 -12.59 -12.88
C TRP A 181 -13.15 -11.62 -14.05
N GLY A 182 -13.70 -10.40 -13.96
CA GLY A 182 -13.73 -9.41 -15.03
C GLY A 182 -15.03 -9.46 -15.84
N GLU A 183 -15.23 -8.45 -16.70
CA GLU A 183 -16.49 -8.27 -17.46
C GLU A 183 -16.69 -9.30 -18.59
N ASP A 184 -15.63 -9.92 -19.09
CA ASP A 184 -15.67 -10.88 -20.21
C ASP A 184 -15.99 -12.32 -19.79
N TYR A 185 -16.36 -12.53 -18.53
CA TYR A 185 -16.60 -13.89 -18.03
C TYR A 185 -18.01 -14.37 -18.36
N ASP A 186 -18.10 -15.57 -18.95
CA ASP A 186 -19.38 -16.22 -19.29
C ASP A 186 -20.13 -16.65 -18.02
N PHE A 187 -21.27 -16.02 -17.77
CA PHE A 187 -22.13 -16.24 -16.57
C PHE A 187 -22.78 -17.64 -16.50
N VAL A 188 -22.55 -18.49 -17.49
CA VAL A 188 -23.16 -19.82 -17.59
C VAL A 188 -22.46 -20.85 -16.69
N SER A 189 -21.29 -20.56 -16.14
CA SER A 189 -20.52 -21.51 -15.35
C SER A 189 -20.88 -21.47 -13.86
N ASN A 190 -20.91 -22.65 -13.20
CA ASN A 190 -21.07 -22.78 -11.73
C ASN A 190 -19.79 -22.41 -10.96
N THR A 191 -18.89 -21.66 -11.55
CA THR A 191 -17.57 -21.34 -10.97
C THR A 191 -17.68 -20.60 -9.65
N LEU A 192 -18.59 -19.63 -9.55
CA LEU A 192 -18.81 -18.86 -8.31
C LEU A 192 -19.27 -19.78 -7.17
N GLU A 193 -20.23 -20.66 -7.44
CA GLU A 193 -20.77 -21.58 -6.43
C GLU A 193 -19.70 -22.50 -5.88
N VAL A 194 -18.79 -22.98 -6.73
CA VAL A 194 -17.67 -23.83 -6.32
C VAL A 194 -16.74 -23.04 -5.40
N HIS A 195 -16.32 -21.84 -5.79
CA HIS A 195 -15.43 -21.02 -4.94
C HIS A 195 -16.11 -20.54 -3.65
N ILE A 196 -17.40 -20.21 -3.67
CA ILE A 196 -18.15 -19.90 -2.45
C ILE A 196 -18.22 -21.12 -1.52
N LYS A 197 -18.40 -22.31 -2.06
CA LYS A 197 -18.42 -23.56 -1.26
C LYS A 197 -17.06 -23.79 -0.59
N GLU A 198 -15.97 -23.69 -1.34
CA GLU A 198 -14.63 -23.92 -0.80
C GLU A 198 -14.24 -22.81 0.20
N LEU A 199 -14.53 -21.55 -0.08
CA LEU A 199 -14.31 -20.44 0.87
C LEU A 199 -15.12 -20.65 2.16
N ARG A 200 -16.39 -21.07 2.08
CA ARG A 200 -17.17 -21.43 3.25
C ARG A 200 -16.52 -22.58 4.03
N ARG A 201 -16.09 -23.63 3.36
CA ARG A 201 -15.41 -24.76 3.99
C ARG A 201 -14.19 -24.30 4.79
N ALA A 202 -13.35 -23.45 4.21
CA ALA A 202 -12.17 -22.92 4.89
C ALA A 202 -12.54 -22.05 6.10
N LEU A 203 -13.53 -21.18 5.96
CA LEU A 203 -14.01 -20.35 7.05
C LEU A 203 -14.71 -21.17 8.14
N GLU A 204 -15.66 -22.03 7.80
CA GLU A 204 -16.48 -22.80 8.74
C GLU A 204 -15.67 -23.84 9.52
N ALA A 205 -14.50 -24.25 9.04
CA ALA A 205 -13.55 -25.08 9.81
C ALA A 205 -13.04 -24.38 11.10
N ARG A 206 -13.21 -23.06 11.21
CA ARG A 206 -12.69 -22.24 12.32
C ARG A 206 -13.77 -21.46 13.07
N GLY A 207 -15.04 -21.61 12.72
CA GLY A 207 -16.13 -20.89 13.40
C GLY A 207 -17.46 -20.95 12.65
N PRO A 208 -18.47 -20.24 13.10
CA PRO A 208 -19.80 -20.26 12.50
C PRO A 208 -19.79 -19.70 11.08
N ARG A 209 -20.84 -20.01 10.31
CA ARG A 209 -21.03 -19.52 8.96
C ARG A 209 -21.11 -17.99 8.93
N LEU A 210 -20.30 -17.37 8.07
CA LEU A 210 -20.28 -15.92 7.86
C LEU A 210 -20.84 -15.53 6.49
N ILE A 211 -20.68 -16.37 5.46
CA ILE A 211 -21.19 -16.07 4.12
C ILE A 211 -22.55 -16.75 3.95
N GLN A 212 -23.60 -15.94 3.88
CA GLN A 212 -24.97 -16.37 3.68
C GLN A 212 -25.35 -16.42 2.21
N THR A 213 -26.32 -17.28 1.85
CA THR A 213 -26.95 -17.22 0.53
C THR A 213 -28.28 -16.51 0.68
N VAL A 214 -28.48 -15.42 -0.05
CA VAL A 214 -29.75 -14.71 -0.14
C VAL A 214 -30.42 -15.18 -1.43
N ARG A 215 -31.43 -16.06 -1.31
CA ARG A 215 -32.11 -16.68 -2.47
C ARG A 215 -32.57 -15.62 -3.47
N GLY A 216 -32.30 -15.86 -4.76
CA GLY A 216 -32.64 -14.94 -5.85
C GLY A 216 -31.87 -13.61 -5.90
N ARG A 217 -31.06 -13.28 -4.87
CA ARG A 217 -30.36 -11.99 -4.75
C ARG A 217 -28.84 -12.10 -4.81
N GLY A 218 -28.23 -13.16 -4.22
CA GLY A 218 -26.78 -13.34 -4.22
C GLY A 218 -26.23 -13.85 -2.88
N TYR A 219 -25.16 -13.22 -2.41
CA TYR A 219 -24.45 -13.63 -1.19
C TYR A 219 -24.20 -12.44 -0.27
N LEU A 220 -24.09 -12.68 1.02
CA LEU A 220 -23.90 -11.69 2.08
C LEU A 220 -22.84 -12.19 3.06
N LEU A 221 -21.87 -11.37 3.39
CA LEU A 221 -20.99 -11.58 4.55
C LEU A 221 -21.67 -10.93 5.77
N GLY A 222 -22.20 -11.72 6.66
CA GLY A 222 -22.97 -11.20 7.80
C GLY A 222 -23.90 -12.23 8.42
N ASP A 223 -24.82 -11.71 9.23
CA ASP A 223 -25.92 -12.50 9.74
C ASP A 223 -26.96 -12.78 8.64
N PRO A 224 -27.71 -13.88 8.72
CA PRO A 224 -28.78 -14.12 7.77
C PRO A 224 -29.78 -12.96 7.83
N PRO A 225 -30.22 -12.42 6.68
CA PRO A 225 -31.22 -11.37 6.68
C PRO A 225 -32.48 -11.87 7.34
N PRO A 226 -33.25 -11.01 8.03
CA PRO A 226 -34.52 -11.39 8.60
C PRO A 226 -35.42 -12.00 7.51
N PRO A 227 -36.25 -12.99 7.82
CA PRO A 227 -37.15 -13.59 6.85
C PRO A 227 -38.02 -12.48 6.23
N THR A 228 -38.03 -12.37 4.90
CA THR A 228 -38.92 -11.46 4.20
C THR A 228 -40.35 -11.90 4.49
N ALA A 229 -41.16 -10.99 5.04
CA ALA A 229 -42.55 -11.23 5.27
C ALA A 229 -43.25 -11.60 3.92
N GLY A 230 -43.53 -12.87 3.71
CA GLY A 230 -44.15 -13.39 2.48
C GLY A 230 -43.73 -14.78 2.02
N GLU A 231 -42.78 -15.45 2.68
CA GLU A 231 -42.51 -16.86 2.42
C GLU A 231 -43.07 -17.71 3.59
N ASP A 232 -44.34 -18.08 3.46
CA ASP A 232 -44.94 -19.18 4.22
C ASP A 232 -44.43 -20.53 3.63
N PRO A 233 -44.20 -21.57 4.45
CA PRO A 233 -43.58 -22.84 4.11
C PRO A 233 -44.29 -23.68 3.07
#